data_d823de8229d7f4843d8709eec89feece
#
_entry.id   d823de8229d7f4843d8709eec89feece
#
_cell.length_a   1.000
_cell.length_b   1.000
_cell.length_c   1.000
_cell.angle_alpha   90.00
_cell.angle_beta   90.00
_cell.angle_gamma   90.00
#
_symmetry.space_group_name_H-M   'P 1'
#
loop_
_entity.id
_entity.type
_entity.pdbx_description
1 polymer ?
#
loop_
_entity_poly.entity_id
_entity_poly.type
_entity_poly.pdbx_seq_one_letter_code
_entity_poly.pdbx_strand_id
1 'polypeptide(L)'
;MQGYVIASICSFLFQNAVSAVGNYQTRTEYLRVEKNKKIRSVNLTVVGRMSESQCAALCVTFSDRCCEITYINSTQECKLDQSGCCHTDFDNLSGSSILHTSRKYVGYNKILSVTNGGYFGNWANEEFCRKGHYAVGYRMKIEGPHTDRSELNVIEIICGSRGSDRCGDTASSGQQVWGNWTGEALCPAKTFLTSFSLQVEKYNATKDSTGANYVRFRCRSFKDNLFDFDLSFPPGYGKYGAYGEWSDACPVNSAICGLKTKIQAAQGAGFDDTALNDVKFFCCE
;
A
#
# COMPACT_ATOMS: atom_id res chain seq x y z
N MET A 1 7.75 -17.90 -18.65
CA MET A 1 9.05 -17.69 -17.95
C MET A 1 9.05 -16.29 -17.41
N GLN A 2 9.14 -16.14 -16.10
CA GLN A 2 9.34 -14.84 -15.45
C GLN A 2 10.82 -14.51 -15.50
N GLY A 3 11.19 -13.41 -16.15
CA GLY A 3 12.54 -12.90 -16.21
C GLY A 3 12.69 -11.66 -15.32
N TYR A 4 13.91 -11.37 -14.89
CA TYR A 4 14.24 -10.13 -14.17
C TYR A 4 15.28 -9.36 -14.97
N VAL A 5 15.11 -8.05 -15.04
CA VAL A 5 16.13 -7.11 -15.54
C VAL A 5 16.69 -6.33 -14.36
N ILE A 6 18.02 -6.26 -14.27
CA ILE A 6 18.68 -5.45 -13.25
C ILE A 6 18.93 -4.08 -13.86
N ALA A 7 18.37 -3.03 -13.25
CA ALA A 7 18.67 -1.65 -13.59
C ALA A 7 19.59 -1.05 -12.53
N SER A 8 20.79 -0.65 -12.92
CA SER A 8 21.75 0.08 -12.07
C SER A 8 21.89 1.51 -12.58
N ILE A 9 21.68 2.47 -11.71
CA ILE A 9 21.83 3.90 -12.01
C ILE A 9 22.99 4.45 -11.21
N CYS A 10 23.92 5.10 -11.91
CA CYS A 10 24.94 5.95 -11.32
C CYS A 10 24.44 7.40 -11.39
N SER A 11 23.98 7.96 -10.28
CA SER A 11 23.52 9.35 -10.21
C SER A 11 24.70 10.28 -9.91
N PHE A 12 24.98 11.19 -10.84
CA PHE A 12 25.91 12.29 -10.61
C PHE A 12 25.16 13.45 -9.95
N LEU A 13 25.48 13.76 -8.71
CA LEU A 13 25.08 15.03 -8.10
C LEU A 13 26.09 16.10 -8.47
N PHE A 14 25.71 16.99 -9.39
CA PHE A 14 26.50 18.22 -9.67
C PHE A 14 26.27 19.20 -8.51
N GLN A 15 27.25 19.28 -7.60
CA GLN A 15 27.41 20.44 -6.75
C GLN A 15 28.59 21.27 -7.31
N ASN A 16 28.34 22.59 -7.38
CA ASN A 16 29.28 23.58 -7.90
C ASN A 16 30.67 23.44 -7.30
N ALA A 17 31.65 23.53 -8.19
CA ALA A 17 33.05 23.31 -7.99
C ALA A 17 33.66 23.93 -6.72
N VAL A 18 34.20 23.08 -5.86
CA VAL A 18 35.56 23.12 -5.28
C VAL A 18 35.82 21.73 -4.67
N SER A 19 36.76 20.98 -5.25
CA SER A 19 37.35 19.73 -4.74
C SER A 19 36.35 18.70 -4.18
N ALA A 20 35.63 18.00 -5.01
CA ALA A 20 34.74 16.92 -4.59
C ALA A 20 35.30 15.57 -5.06
N VAL A 21 35.72 14.73 -4.11
CA VAL A 21 35.63 13.28 -4.25
C VAL A 21 34.13 12.97 -4.33
N GLY A 22 33.65 12.66 -5.53
CA GLY A 22 32.22 12.42 -5.76
C GLY A 22 31.72 11.18 -5.01
N ASN A 23 30.78 11.34 -4.10
CA ASN A 23 30.05 10.24 -3.54
C ASN A 23 29.08 9.70 -4.61
N TYR A 24 29.46 8.58 -5.23
CA TYR A 24 28.58 7.85 -6.13
C TYR A 24 27.61 7.01 -5.31
N GLN A 25 26.32 7.30 -5.38
CA GLN A 25 25.29 6.38 -4.88
C GLN A 25 24.82 5.52 -6.05
N THR A 26 25.11 4.23 -5.98
CA THR A 26 24.58 3.24 -6.93
C THR A 26 23.27 2.71 -6.36
N ARG A 27 22.18 2.92 -7.08
CA ARG A 27 20.88 2.33 -6.76
C ARG A 27 20.63 1.15 -7.69
N THR A 28 20.42 -0.02 -7.13
CA THR A 28 20.09 -1.24 -7.87
C THR A 28 18.66 -1.64 -7.53
N GLU A 29 17.82 -1.78 -8.55
CA GLU A 29 16.46 -2.30 -8.40
C GLU A 29 16.24 -3.50 -9.34
N TYR A 30 15.44 -4.47 -8.87
CA TYR A 30 15.02 -5.60 -9.68
C TYR A 30 13.66 -5.30 -10.28
N LEU A 31 13.54 -5.34 -11.61
CA LEU A 31 12.28 -5.21 -12.30
C LEU A 31 11.81 -6.58 -12.78
N ARG A 32 10.55 -6.89 -12.48
CA ARG A 32 9.87 -8.04 -13.04
C ARG A 32 9.51 -7.75 -14.50
N VAL A 33 9.79 -8.69 -15.40
CA VAL A 33 9.52 -8.55 -16.82
C VAL A 33 8.41 -9.50 -17.25
N GLU A 34 7.36 -8.95 -17.89
CA GLU A 34 6.33 -9.73 -18.56
C GLU A 34 6.48 -9.54 -20.07
N LYS A 35 6.82 -10.63 -20.78
CA LYS A 35 7.04 -10.63 -22.23
C LYS A 35 5.72 -10.71 -23.02
N ASN A 36 5.74 -10.17 -24.25
CA ASN A 36 4.63 -10.15 -25.20
C ASN A 36 3.38 -9.42 -24.66
N LYS A 37 3.59 -8.44 -23.81
CA LYS A 37 2.54 -7.58 -23.27
C LYS A 37 2.93 -6.11 -23.36
N LYS A 38 1.94 -5.25 -23.54
CA LYS A 38 2.06 -3.80 -23.41
C LYS A 38 0.97 -3.25 -22.49
N ILE A 39 1.24 -2.14 -21.83
CA ILE A 39 0.25 -1.41 -21.02
C ILE A 39 -0.85 -0.90 -21.95
N ARG A 40 -2.12 -1.10 -21.56
CA ARG A 40 -3.28 -0.50 -22.21
C ARG A 40 -3.57 0.85 -21.57
N SER A 41 -3.10 1.92 -22.17
CA SER A 41 -3.38 3.29 -21.72
C SER A 41 -3.40 4.25 -22.87
N VAL A 42 -4.33 5.21 -22.83
CA VAL A 42 -4.40 6.33 -23.79
C VAL A 42 -3.30 7.37 -23.55
N ASN A 43 -2.71 7.36 -22.36
CA ASN A 43 -1.67 8.31 -21.94
C ASN A 43 -0.25 7.73 -22.12
N LEU A 44 -0.13 6.56 -22.75
CA LEU A 44 1.14 5.92 -23.00
C LEU A 44 1.94 6.68 -24.05
N THR A 45 3.00 7.35 -23.63
CA THR A 45 3.86 8.18 -24.49
C THR A 45 5.23 7.54 -24.72
N VAL A 46 5.78 7.73 -25.93
CA VAL A 46 7.17 7.34 -26.23
C VAL A 46 8.11 8.32 -25.53
N VAL A 47 8.91 7.83 -24.61
CA VAL A 47 9.91 8.65 -23.91
C VAL A 47 11.29 8.62 -24.58
N GLY A 48 11.51 7.66 -25.46
CA GLY A 48 12.74 7.57 -26.26
C GLY A 48 12.89 6.22 -26.96
N ARG A 49 13.94 6.12 -27.80
CA ARG A 49 14.43 4.87 -28.39
C ARG A 49 15.72 4.48 -27.69
N MET A 50 15.73 3.31 -27.08
CA MET A 50 16.83 2.84 -26.25
C MET A 50 16.78 1.32 -26.06
N SER A 51 17.76 0.73 -25.37
CA SER A 51 17.70 -0.67 -25.00
C SER A 51 16.68 -0.94 -23.87
N GLU A 52 16.27 -2.20 -23.71
CA GLU A 52 15.37 -2.60 -22.62
C GLU A 52 15.93 -2.25 -21.23
N SER A 53 17.26 -2.40 -21.04
CA SER A 53 17.92 -2.04 -19.78
C SER A 53 17.98 -0.53 -19.54
N GLN A 54 18.16 0.28 -20.57
CA GLN A 54 18.07 1.74 -20.45
C GLN A 54 16.64 2.19 -20.16
N CYS A 55 15.63 1.55 -20.78
CA CYS A 55 14.23 1.79 -20.49
C CYS A 55 13.90 1.45 -19.02
N ALA A 56 14.42 0.33 -18.52
CA ALA A 56 14.32 -0.06 -17.12
C ALA A 56 14.96 0.98 -16.19
N ALA A 57 16.17 1.42 -16.52
CA ALA A 57 16.90 2.44 -15.75
C ALA A 57 16.14 3.78 -15.72
N LEU A 58 15.49 4.15 -16.83
CA LEU A 58 14.67 5.35 -16.90
C LEU A 58 13.50 5.27 -15.89
N CYS A 59 12.80 4.13 -15.81
CA CYS A 59 11.72 3.92 -14.84
C CYS A 59 12.23 4.06 -13.39
N VAL A 60 13.39 3.52 -13.08
CA VAL A 60 14.02 3.66 -11.76
C VAL A 60 14.41 5.11 -11.45
N THR A 61 14.79 5.89 -12.46
CA THR A 61 15.12 7.33 -12.30
C THR A 61 13.88 8.17 -12.02
N PHE A 62 12.76 7.87 -12.66
CA PHE A 62 11.46 8.52 -12.42
C PHE A 62 10.66 7.79 -11.34
N SER A 63 11.31 7.36 -10.31
CA SER A 63 10.80 6.44 -9.29
C SER A 63 9.51 6.88 -8.58
N ASP A 64 9.21 8.16 -8.59
CA ASP A 64 7.98 8.76 -8.05
C ASP A 64 6.81 8.75 -9.03
N ARG A 65 7.09 8.48 -10.31
CA ARG A 65 6.10 8.53 -11.42
C ARG A 65 6.11 7.30 -12.30
N CYS A 66 6.96 6.32 -12.03
CA CYS A 66 7.06 5.11 -12.83
C CYS A 66 7.04 3.87 -11.95
N CYS A 67 5.99 3.07 -12.08
CA CYS A 67 5.96 1.71 -11.56
C CYS A 67 5.92 0.65 -12.68
N GLU A 68 5.53 1.06 -13.87
CA GLU A 68 5.48 0.16 -15.02
C GLU A 68 5.88 0.93 -16.28
N ILE A 69 6.56 0.25 -17.18
CA ILE A 69 6.98 0.80 -18.45
C ILE A 69 6.82 -0.25 -19.55
N THR A 70 6.44 0.15 -20.75
CA THR A 70 6.36 -0.74 -21.91
C THR A 70 7.59 -0.54 -22.79
N TYR A 71 8.27 -1.64 -23.12
CA TYR A 71 9.35 -1.66 -24.09
C TYR A 71 8.93 -2.43 -25.34
N ILE A 72 9.15 -1.87 -26.54
CA ILE A 72 8.86 -2.52 -27.82
C ILE A 72 10.18 -2.82 -28.51
N ASN A 73 10.50 -4.11 -28.63
CA ASN A 73 11.80 -4.57 -29.10
C ASN A 73 12.05 -4.21 -30.60
N SER A 74 11.01 -4.32 -31.45
CA SER A 74 11.14 -4.06 -32.89
C SER A 74 11.46 -2.60 -33.25
N THR A 75 10.97 -1.64 -32.47
CA THR A 75 11.21 -0.21 -32.66
C THR A 75 12.19 0.38 -31.65
N GLN A 76 12.60 -0.43 -30.66
CA GLN A 76 13.39 0.00 -29.50
C GLN A 76 12.74 1.14 -28.70
N GLU A 77 11.41 1.27 -28.79
CA GLU A 77 10.68 2.31 -28.11
C GLU A 77 10.42 1.98 -26.64
N CYS A 78 10.76 2.94 -25.78
CA CYS A 78 10.41 2.97 -24.39
C CYS A 78 9.19 3.84 -24.17
N LYS A 79 8.11 3.29 -23.61
CA LYS A 79 6.82 3.99 -23.41
C LYS A 79 6.44 4.03 -21.94
N LEU A 80 6.20 5.22 -21.45
CA LEU A 80 5.79 5.51 -20.07
C LEU A 80 4.39 6.11 -20.05
N ASP A 81 3.55 5.65 -19.15
CA ASP A 81 2.31 6.35 -18.82
C ASP A 81 2.59 7.40 -17.75
N GLN A 82 2.30 8.65 -18.09
CA GLN A 82 2.55 9.79 -17.19
C GLN A 82 1.39 10.08 -16.23
N SER A 83 0.25 9.42 -16.39
CA SER A 83 -0.94 9.60 -15.53
C SER A 83 -0.82 8.95 -14.16
N GLY A 84 0.18 8.10 -13.98
CA GLY A 84 0.40 7.31 -12.77
C GLY A 84 0.38 5.82 -13.04
N CYS A 85 0.71 5.04 -12.04
CA CYS A 85 0.99 3.63 -12.18
C CYS A 85 -0.21 2.72 -11.91
N CYS A 86 -1.36 2.99 -12.52
CA CYS A 86 -2.58 2.24 -12.24
C CYS A 86 -3.03 1.39 -13.43
N HIS A 87 -2.17 0.48 -13.87
CA HIS A 87 -2.52 -0.37 -15.00
C HIS A 87 -2.83 -1.79 -14.54
N THR A 88 -4.08 -2.20 -14.72
CA THR A 88 -4.53 -3.59 -14.56
C THR A 88 -4.74 -4.26 -15.91
N ASP A 89 -4.91 -3.46 -16.98
CA ASP A 89 -5.22 -3.93 -18.32
C ASP A 89 -3.99 -3.91 -19.21
N PHE A 90 -3.75 -5.05 -19.84
CA PHE A 90 -2.64 -5.24 -20.76
C PHE A 90 -3.13 -5.81 -22.09
N ASP A 91 -2.55 -5.32 -23.19
CA ASP A 91 -2.73 -5.92 -24.51
C ASP A 91 -1.61 -6.90 -24.79
N ASN A 92 -1.93 -7.97 -25.52
CA ASN A 92 -0.92 -8.85 -26.06
C ASN A 92 -0.26 -8.19 -27.28
N LEU A 93 1.06 -8.04 -27.22
CA LEU A 93 1.86 -7.53 -28.32
C LEU A 93 3.17 -8.33 -28.40
N SER A 94 3.31 -9.11 -29.47
CA SER A 94 4.54 -9.91 -29.69
C SER A 94 5.75 -8.97 -29.81
N GLY A 95 6.85 -9.34 -29.17
CA GLY A 95 8.08 -8.56 -29.17
C GLY A 95 8.04 -7.31 -28.28
N SER A 96 7.08 -7.19 -27.37
CA SER A 96 7.08 -6.18 -26.33
C SER A 96 7.34 -6.77 -24.96
N SER A 97 7.68 -5.91 -24.00
CA SER A 97 7.84 -6.28 -22.59
C SER A 97 7.24 -5.19 -21.71
N ILE A 98 6.59 -5.61 -20.63
CA ILE A 98 6.27 -4.73 -19.51
C ILE A 98 7.32 -4.98 -18.42
N LEU A 99 7.90 -3.90 -17.93
CA LEU A 99 8.87 -3.92 -16.84
C LEU A 99 8.17 -3.31 -15.61
N HIS A 100 7.98 -4.11 -14.57
CA HIS A 100 7.36 -3.69 -13.32
C HIS A 100 8.43 -3.43 -12.26
N THR A 101 8.35 -2.31 -11.55
CA THR A 101 9.19 -2.10 -10.38
C THR A 101 8.78 -3.04 -9.24
N SER A 102 9.72 -3.31 -8.34
CA SER A 102 9.45 -4.09 -7.14
C SER A 102 8.29 -3.45 -6.35
N ARG A 103 7.33 -4.28 -5.87
CA ARG A 103 6.21 -3.83 -5.03
C ARG A 103 6.63 -3.32 -3.66
N LYS A 104 7.85 -3.61 -3.22
CA LYS A 104 8.27 -3.30 -1.87
C LYS A 104 8.78 -1.86 -1.77
N TYR A 105 7.99 -1.02 -1.12
CA TYR A 105 8.47 0.30 -0.71
C TYR A 105 9.46 0.15 0.44
N VAL A 106 10.66 0.67 0.30
CA VAL A 106 11.72 0.58 1.33
C VAL A 106 11.98 1.99 1.90
N GLY A 107 10.94 2.70 2.30
CA GLY A 107 11.15 4.03 2.85
C GLY A 107 9.86 4.72 3.29
N TYR A 108 9.29 4.28 4.39
CA TYR A 108 8.28 5.08 5.09
C TYR A 108 8.96 6.14 5.96
N ASN A 109 8.33 7.31 6.09
CA ASN A 109 8.83 8.41 6.90
C ASN A 109 8.22 8.48 8.31
N LYS A 110 7.09 7.79 8.53
CA LYS A 110 6.43 7.71 9.83
C LYS A 110 5.65 6.39 9.98
N ILE A 111 5.60 5.88 11.22
CA ILE A 111 4.73 4.78 11.63
C ILE A 111 3.60 5.36 12.48
N LEU A 112 2.36 5.05 12.13
CA LEU A 112 1.18 5.37 12.90
C LEU A 112 0.82 4.19 13.79
N SER A 113 0.51 4.46 15.05
CA SER A 113 0.05 3.48 16.02
C SER A 113 -0.99 4.09 16.96
N VAL A 114 -1.77 3.25 17.61
CA VAL A 114 -2.72 3.61 18.67
C VAL A 114 -2.27 3.03 20.00
N THR A 115 -2.78 3.57 21.09
CA THR A 115 -2.41 3.14 22.46
C THR A 115 -3.33 2.06 23.01
N ASN A 116 -4.47 1.82 22.37
CA ASN A 116 -5.50 0.88 22.81
C ASN A 116 -5.47 -0.48 22.07
N GLY A 117 -4.42 -0.78 21.29
CA GLY A 117 -4.28 -2.06 20.61
C GLY A 117 -4.33 -3.25 21.58
N GLY A 118 -4.88 -4.39 21.14
CA GLY A 118 -5.00 -5.61 21.91
C GLY A 118 -3.64 -6.25 22.22
N TYR A 119 -3.62 -7.01 23.30
CA TYR A 119 -2.38 -7.60 23.83
C TYR A 119 -1.90 -8.83 23.05
N PHE A 120 -2.82 -9.65 22.56
CA PHE A 120 -2.52 -10.98 22.03
C PHE A 120 -1.98 -10.97 20.59
N GLY A 121 -1.36 -12.08 20.21
CA GLY A 121 -0.89 -12.33 18.86
C GLY A 121 0.51 -11.80 18.54
N ASN A 122 0.94 -12.07 17.32
CA ASN A 122 2.23 -11.70 16.77
C ASN A 122 2.07 -10.72 15.60
N TRP A 123 3.06 -9.83 15.44
CA TRP A 123 3.10 -8.94 14.29
C TRP A 123 3.38 -9.74 13.01
N ALA A 124 2.53 -9.58 12.03
CA ALA A 124 2.74 -10.09 10.68
C ALA A 124 3.72 -9.23 9.88
N ASN A 125 4.02 -9.65 8.66
CA ASN A 125 4.89 -8.92 7.76
C ASN A 125 4.28 -7.57 7.35
N GLU A 126 5.15 -6.63 7.05
CA GLU A 126 4.77 -5.35 6.46
C GLU A 126 4.34 -5.56 5.01
N GLU A 127 3.19 -4.98 4.65
CA GLU A 127 2.68 -5.00 3.28
C GLU A 127 2.39 -3.58 2.83
N PHE A 128 2.70 -3.30 1.55
CA PHE A 128 2.66 -1.95 1.01
C PHE A 128 1.90 -1.92 -0.31
N CYS A 129 1.27 -0.78 -0.58
CA CYS A 129 0.90 -0.39 -1.94
C CYS A 129 2.15 -0.39 -2.83
N ARG A 130 1.97 -0.45 -4.14
CA ARG A 130 3.08 -0.23 -5.07
C ARG A 130 3.70 1.14 -4.82
N LYS A 131 4.97 1.26 -5.16
CA LYS A 131 5.69 2.54 -5.04
C LYS A 131 4.94 3.66 -5.77
N GLY A 132 4.79 4.81 -5.10
CA GLY A 132 4.05 5.95 -5.63
C GLY A 132 2.51 5.83 -5.51
N HIS A 133 2.03 4.76 -4.82
CA HIS A 133 0.62 4.58 -4.50
C HIS A 133 0.37 4.71 -3.00
N TYR A 134 -0.80 5.19 -2.66
CA TYR A 134 -1.21 5.52 -1.31
C TYR A 134 -2.62 5.03 -1.06
N ALA A 135 -2.97 4.83 0.20
CA ALA A 135 -4.29 4.37 0.57
C ALA A 135 -5.35 5.47 0.30
N VAL A 136 -6.23 5.20 -0.65
CA VAL A 136 -7.40 6.03 -1.00
C VAL A 136 -8.68 5.52 -0.36
N GLY A 137 -8.62 4.40 0.34
CA GLY A 137 -9.74 3.79 1.02
C GLY A 137 -9.35 2.47 1.68
N TYR A 138 -10.35 1.77 2.20
CA TYR A 138 -10.15 0.49 2.85
C TYR A 138 -11.42 -0.37 2.79
N ARG A 139 -11.26 -1.65 3.12
CA ARG A 139 -12.33 -2.57 3.48
C ARG A 139 -11.86 -3.48 4.60
N MET A 140 -12.80 -4.12 5.26
CA MET A 140 -12.54 -5.02 6.38
C MET A 140 -13.16 -6.39 6.11
N LYS A 141 -12.63 -7.40 6.79
CA LYS A 141 -13.26 -8.69 6.89
C LYS A 141 -13.71 -8.88 8.34
N ILE A 142 -15.01 -8.99 8.55
CA ILE A 142 -15.63 -9.01 9.87
C ILE A 142 -16.44 -10.29 10.03
N GLU A 143 -16.22 -10.99 11.12
CA GLU A 143 -17.03 -12.13 11.52
C GLU A 143 -18.28 -11.62 12.24
N GLY A 144 -19.41 -12.18 11.88
CA GLY A 144 -20.67 -11.87 12.53
C GLY A 144 -20.84 -12.59 13.87
N PRO A 145 -22.03 -12.49 14.48
CA PRO A 145 -22.29 -13.04 15.80
C PRO A 145 -22.23 -14.58 15.81
N HIS A 146 -21.20 -15.11 16.43
CA HIS A 146 -20.99 -16.52 16.72
C HIS A 146 -20.71 -16.74 18.20
N THR A 147 -20.56 -18.01 18.64
CA THR A 147 -20.26 -18.36 20.04
C THR A 147 -18.79 -18.05 20.40
N ASP A 148 -17.89 -18.21 19.44
CA ASP A 148 -16.46 -17.91 19.53
C ASP A 148 -16.17 -16.90 18.43
N ARG A 149 -16.04 -15.61 18.78
CA ARG A 149 -16.07 -14.49 17.84
C ARG A 149 -14.73 -13.82 17.74
N SER A 150 -14.28 -13.64 16.54
CA SER A 150 -13.05 -12.90 16.26
C SER A 150 -13.29 -11.45 15.79
N GLU A 151 -14.52 -11.08 15.42
CA GLU A 151 -14.93 -9.78 14.86
C GLU A 151 -14.03 -9.32 13.70
N LEU A 152 -13.06 -8.44 13.93
CA LEU A 152 -12.20 -7.91 12.87
C LEU A 152 -11.05 -8.88 12.54
N ASN A 153 -11.09 -9.46 11.35
CA ASN A 153 -10.13 -10.47 10.89
C ASN A 153 -9.09 -9.94 9.91
N VAL A 154 -9.46 -8.97 9.08
CA VAL A 154 -8.57 -8.39 8.07
C VAL A 154 -8.86 -6.91 7.91
N ILE A 155 -7.81 -6.12 7.76
CA ILE A 155 -7.84 -4.77 7.21
C ILE A 155 -7.09 -4.80 5.88
N GLU A 156 -7.77 -4.35 4.82
CA GLU A 156 -7.18 -4.19 3.51
C GLU A 156 -7.31 -2.74 3.07
N ILE A 157 -6.18 -2.11 2.77
CA ILE A 157 -6.15 -0.76 2.19
C ILE A 157 -6.25 -0.83 0.67
N ILE A 158 -7.01 0.09 0.09
CA ILE A 158 -7.20 0.24 -1.35
C ILE A 158 -6.20 1.29 -1.83
N CYS A 159 -5.34 0.90 -2.75
CA CYS A 159 -4.27 1.74 -3.24
C CYS A 159 -4.71 2.58 -4.44
N GLY A 160 -4.23 3.82 -4.49
CA GLY A 160 -4.46 4.74 -5.59
C GLY A 160 -3.23 5.56 -5.91
N SER A 161 -3.18 6.12 -7.12
CA SER A 161 -2.13 7.04 -7.54
C SER A 161 -2.19 8.36 -6.75
N ARG A 162 -1.19 9.21 -6.93
CA ARG A 162 -1.17 10.56 -6.34
C ARG A 162 -2.34 11.44 -6.79
N GLY A 163 -2.97 11.12 -7.92
CA GLY A 163 -4.24 11.72 -8.36
C GLY A 163 -5.47 11.20 -7.62
N SER A 164 -5.30 10.24 -6.72
CA SER A 164 -6.33 9.47 -6.01
C SER A 164 -7.15 8.52 -6.91
N ASP A 165 -6.67 8.23 -8.12
CA ASP A 165 -7.32 7.24 -8.97
C ASP A 165 -7.06 5.83 -8.44
N ARG A 166 -8.10 5.02 -8.39
CA ARG A 166 -8.00 3.62 -7.95
C ARG A 166 -7.20 2.82 -8.97
N CYS A 167 -6.33 1.96 -8.46
CA CYS A 167 -5.39 1.22 -9.28
C CYS A 167 -5.67 -0.29 -9.35
N GLY A 168 -6.75 -0.76 -8.73
CA GLY A 168 -6.99 -2.19 -8.58
C GLY A 168 -5.94 -2.90 -7.71
N ASP A 169 -5.04 -2.16 -7.08
CA ASP A 169 -4.03 -2.65 -6.15
C ASP A 169 -4.51 -2.48 -4.72
N THR A 170 -4.23 -3.47 -3.88
CA THR A 170 -4.58 -3.47 -2.47
C THR A 170 -3.40 -3.98 -1.65
N ALA A 171 -3.35 -3.63 -0.38
CA ALA A 171 -2.40 -4.22 0.55
C ALA A 171 -3.12 -4.66 1.83
N SER A 172 -2.85 -5.88 2.26
CA SER A 172 -3.30 -6.44 3.53
C SER A 172 -2.17 -7.22 4.17
N SER A 173 -1.99 -7.05 5.46
CA SER A 173 -1.03 -7.80 6.27
C SER A 173 -1.75 -9.00 6.92
N GLY A 174 -1.11 -9.73 7.81
CA GLY A 174 -1.64 -10.93 8.45
C GLY A 174 -3.16 -10.95 8.60
N GLN A 175 -3.75 -12.10 8.33
CA GLN A 175 -5.21 -12.24 8.21
C GLN A 175 -5.67 -13.57 8.80
N GLN A 176 -6.94 -13.60 9.23
CA GLN A 176 -7.66 -14.82 9.56
C GLN A 176 -8.72 -15.14 8.51
N VAL A 177 -9.13 -16.40 8.50
CA VAL A 177 -10.02 -16.92 7.44
C VAL A 177 -11.48 -16.56 7.63
N TRP A 178 -11.89 -16.20 8.85
CA TRP A 178 -13.28 -16.01 9.23
C TRP A 178 -13.88 -14.68 8.79
N GLY A 179 -15.19 -14.66 8.73
CA GLY A 179 -15.98 -13.48 8.44
C GLY A 179 -16.17 -13.19 6.95
N ASN A 180 -16.89 -12.12 6.68
CA ASN A 180 -17.22 -11.64 5.35
C ASN A 180 -16.60 -10.27 5.09
N TRP A 181 -16.25 -10.01 3.82
CA TRP A 181 -15.79 -8.70 3.42
C TRP A 181 -16.92 -7.67 3.53
N THR A 182 -16.59 -6.51 4.10
CA THR A 182 -17.43 -5.32 3.99
C THR A 182 -17.37 -4.77 2.57
N GLY A 183 -18.25 -3.83 2.25
CA GLY A 183 -18.02 -2.95 1.12
C GLY A 183 -16.78 -2.08 1.33
N GLU A 184 -16.40 -1.35 0.30
CA GLU A 184 -15.29 -0.41 0.33
C GLU A 184 -15.75 0.94 0.91
N ALA A 185 -14.90 1.54 1.74
CA ALA A 185 -15.01 2.93 2.15
C ALA A 185 -13.88 3.72 1.49
N LEU A 186 -14.21 4.76 0.77
CA LEU A 186 -13.27 5.55 -0.03
C LEU A 186 -13.21 7.00 0.45
N CYS A 187 -12.02 7.56 0.48
CA CYS A 187 -11.82 8.98 0.67
C CYS A 187 -12.44 9.81 -0.47
N PRO A 188 -12.86 11.05 -0.22
CA PRO A 188 -13.16 11.99 -1.30
C PRO A 188 -12.02 12.11 -2.31
N ALA A 189 -12.35 12.46 -3.55
CA ALA A 189 -11.35 12.60 -4.62
C ALA A 189 -10.19 13.51 -4.20
N LYS A 190 -8.96 13.13 -4.56
CA LYS A 190 -7.70 13.81 -4.24
C LYS A 190 -7.31 13.83 -2.76
N THR A 191 -7.98 13.00 -1.94
CA THR A 191 -7.62 12.81 -0.54
C THR A 191 -7.23 11.36 -0.25
N PHE A 192 -6.48 11.15 0.83
CA PHE A 192 -5.84 9.89 1.19
C PHE A 192 -5.99 9.61 2.68
N LEU A 193 -5.93 8.36 3.06
CA LEU A 193 -5.90 7.97 4.47
C LEU A 193 -4.61 8.49 5.13
N THR A 194 -4.75 9.23 6.23
CA THR A 194 -3.59 9.86 6.90
C THR A 194 -3.55 9.68 8.41
N SER A 195 -4.64 9.23 9.04
CA SER A 195 -4.74 8.93 10.47
C SER A 195 -5.81 7.87 10.67
N PHE A 196 -5.75 7.14 11.78
CA PHE A 196 -6.74 6.10 12.09
C PHE A 196 -7.08 6.05 13.58
N SER A 197 -8.21 5.43 13.89
CA SER A 197 -8.60 5.06 15.24
C SER A 197 -9.14 3.62 15.22
N LEU A 198 -8.75 2.82 16.21
CA LEU A 198 -9.12 1.43 16.33
C LEU A 198 -10.13 1.23 17.45
N GLN A 199 -11.20 0.49 17.19
CA GLN A 199 -12.14 0.04 18.21
C GLN A 199 -11.68 -1.32 18.73
N VAL A 200 -11.46 -1.42 20.04
CA VAL A 200 -10.92 -2.62 20.67
C VAL A 200 -11.74 -2.98 21.90
N GLU A 201 -12.06 -4.25 22.02
CA GLU A 201 -12.62 -4.81 23.24
C GLU A 201 -11.48 -5.15 24.22
N LYS A 202 -11.61 -4.70 25.46
CA LYS A 202 -10.65 -5.07 26.49
C LYS A 202 -10.79 -6.54 26.81
N TYR A 203 -9.69 -7.25 26.85
CA TYR A 203 -9.67 -8.66 27.24
C TYR A 203 -10.31 -8.89 28.61
N ASN A 204 -11.12 -9.92 28.68
CA ASN A 204 -11.76 -10.40 29.90
C ASN A 204 -11.68 -11.92 29.96
N ALA A 205 -10.89 -12.46 30.89
CA ALA A 205 -10.64 -13.89 31.04
C ALA A 205 -11.90 -14.74 31.31
N THR A 206 -13.04 -14.12 31.61
CA THR A 206 -14.30 -14.81 31.88
C THR A 206 -15.32 -14.76 30.74
N LYS A 207 -14.94 -14.13 29.63
CA LYS A 207 -15.81 -13.93 28.46
C LYS A 207 -15.00 -14.15 27.20
N ASP A 208 -15.68 -14.54 26.13
CA ASP A 208 -15.21 -14.49 24.78
C ASP A 208 -14.85 -13.03 24.40
N SER A 209 -13.60 -12.77 24.04
CA SER A 209 -13.04 -11.44 23.80
C SER A 209 -12.63 -11.31 22.32
N THR A 210 -13.10 -10.28 21.65
CA THR A 210 -12.97 -10.12 20.21
C THR A 210 -11.75 -9.36 19.71
N GLY A 211 -10.89 -8.85 20.63
CA GLY A 211 -9.76 -8.01 20.24
C GLY A 211 -10.18 -6.73 19.51
N ALA A 212 -9.67 -6.49 18.31
CA ALA A 212 -10.10 -5.38 17.48
C ALA A 212 -11.45 -5.67 16.81
N ASN A 213 -12.33 -4.66 16.79
CA ASN A 213 -13.69 -4.79 16.26
C ASN A 213 -13.91 -3.97 14.99
N TYR A 214 -13.30 -2.79 14.93
CA TYR A 214 -13.51 -1.87 13.82
C TYR A 214 -12.35 -0.89 13.66
N VAL A 215 -12.18 -0.37 12.45
CA VAL A 215 -11.22 0.70 12.17
C VAL A 215 -11.91 1.82 11.41
N ARG A 216 -11.53 3.06 11.72
CA ARG A 216 -11.93 4.26 10.98
C ARG A 216 -10.72 5.13 10.70
N PHE A 217 -10.84 5.99 9.71
CA PHE A 217 -9.73 6.79 9.21
C PHE A 217 -10.12 8.26 9.08
N ARG A 218 -9.10 9.10 8.92
CA ARG A 218 -9.21 10.47 8.45
C ARG A 218 -8.55 10.60 7.10
N CYS A 219 -9.29 11.24 6.19
CA CYS A 219 -8.80 11.57 4.85
C CYS A 219 -8.30 13.01 4.84
N ARG A 220 -7.23 13.25 4.08
CA ARG A 220 -6.61 14.56 3.89
C ARG A 220 -5.95 14.63 2.53
N SER A 221 -5.89 15.81 1.91
CA SER A 221 -5.05 16.02 0.74
C SER A 221 -3.57 15.95 1.11
N PHE A 222 -2.68 15.71 0.13
CA PHE A 222 -1.24 15.63 0.40
C PHE A 222 -0.65 16.92 0.99
N LYS A 223 -1.17 18.06 0.59
CA LYS A 223 -0.58 19.39 0.89
C LYS A 223 -1.11 20.04 2.16
N ASP A 224 -2.26 19.58 2.64
CA ASP A 224 -2.95 20.23 3.76
C ASP A 224 -2.55 19.63 5.11
N ASN A 225 -2.71 20.42 6.15
CA ASN A 225 -2.56 20.00 7.54
C ASN A 225 -3.90 19.68 8.21
N LEU A 226 -5.01 20.12 7.61
CA LEU A 226 -6.35 19.89 8.12
C LEU A 226 -6.95 18.64 7.53
N PHE A 227 -7.74 17.92 8.32
CA PHE A 227 -8.49 16.76 7.85
C PHE A 227 -9.72 17.23 7.08
N ASP A 228 -9.92 16.63 5.91
CA ASP A 228 -11.05 16.95 5.05
C ASP A 228 -12.30 16.13 5.41
N PHE A 229 -12.09 14.90 5.91
CA PHE A 229 -13.19 13.95 6.10
C PHE A 229 -12.83 12.82 7.08
N ASP A 230 -13.75 12.51 8.00
CA ASP A 230 -13.70 11.30 8.82
C ASP A 230 -14.40 10.16 8.06
N LEU A 231 -13.66 9.09 7.77
CA LEU A 231 -14.09 7.96 6.96
C LEU A 231 -14.31 6.72 7.81
N SER A 232 -15.53 6.18 7.75
CA SER A 232 -15.85 4.86 8.31
C SER A 232 -16.81 4.12 7.40
N PHE A 233 -16.66 2.79 7.29
CA PHE A 233 -17.66 1.96 6.62
C PHE A 233 -18.92 1.89 7.49
N PRO A 234 -20.16 2.01 6.95
CA PRO A 234 -21.37 1.88 7.77
C PRO A 234 -21.48 0.51 8.48
N PRO A 235 -21.96 0.47 9.74
CA PRO A 235 -22.50 1.55 10.57
C PRO A 235 -21.46 2.44 11.25
N GLY A 236 -20.18 2.24 11.05
CA GLY A 236 -19.09 3.05 11.59
C GLY A 236 -18.55 2.56 12.93
N TYR A 237 -19.04 1.42 13.41
CA TYR A 237 -18.59 0.77 14.65
C TYR A 237 -18.87 -0.73 14.61
N GLY A 238 -18.05 -1.50 15.31
CA GLY A 238 -18.26 -2.90 15.62
C GLY A 238 -19.09 -3.08 16.87
N LYS A 239 -19.43 -4.31 17.17
CA LYS A 239 -20.39 -4.65 18.25
C LYS A 239 -19.80 -4.46 19.65
N TYR A 240 -18.50 -4.67 19.82
CA TYR A 240 -17.87 -4.70 21.14
C TYR A 240 -16.73 -3.69 21.25
N GLY A 241 -16.42 -3.33 22.51
CA GLY A 241 -15.33 -2.40 22.79
C GLY A 241 -15.65 -0.95 22.45
N ALA A 242 -14.62 -0.12 22.49
CA ALA A 242 -14.70 1.31 22.23
C ALA A 242 -13.54 1.77 21.36
N TYR A 243 -13.75 2.83 20.59
CA TYR A 243 -12.68 3.51 19.90
C TYR A 243 -11.70 4.14 20.88
N GLY A 244 -10.41 3.94 20.62
CA GLY A 244 -9.36 4.71 21.27
C GLY A 244 -9.19 6.10 20.65
N GLU A 245 -8.21 6.83 21.17
CA GLU A 245 -7.80 8.10 20.58
C GLU A 245 -7.30 7.89 19.14
N TRP A 246 -7.37 8.95 18.34
CA TRP A 246 -6.80 8.96 17.01
C TRP A 246 -5.28 8.80 17.07
N SER A 247 -4.72 8.06 16.14
CA SER A 247 -3.28 8.06 15.92
C SER A 247 -2.80 9.46 15.56
N ASP A 248 -1.49 9.66 15.64
CA ASP A 248 -0.88 10.77 14.92
C ASP A 248 -1.29 10.73 13.43
N ALA A 249 -1.10 11.84 12.74
CA ALA A 249 -1.27 11.90 11.29
C ALA A 249 0.05 11.67 10.55
N CYS A 250 -0.06 11.21 9.30
CA CYS A 250 1.05 11.28 8.37
C CYS A 250 1.55 12.73 8.22
N PRO A 251 2.85 12.97 8.04
CA PRO A 251 3.39 14.30 7.72
C PRO A 251 2.74 14.90 6.47
N VAL A 252 2.86 16.21 6.30
CA VAL A 252 2.48 16.88 5.04
C VAL A 252 3.29 16.28 3.89
N ASN A 253 2.70 16.19 2.72
CA ASN A 253 3.22 15.52 1.53
C ASN A 253 3.39 14.00 1.69
N SER A 254 2.74 13.40 2.68
CA SER A 254 2.71 11.96 2.83
C SER A 254 1.31 11.43 3.18
N ALA A 255 1.08 10.15 2.91
CA ALA A 255 -0.14 9.44 3.23
C ALA A 255 0.16 7.98 3.58
N ILE A 256 -0.83 7.28 4.12
CA ILE A 256 -0.71 5.84 4.38
C ILE A 256 -0.44 5.12 3.07
N CYS A 257 0.58 4.27 3.07
CA CYS A 257 1.02 3.48 1.91
C CYS A 257 1.19 2.00 2.24
N GLY A 258 1.07 1.61 3.50
CA GLY A 258 1.24 0.23 3.94
C GLY A 258 0.76 0.01 5.36
N LEU A 259 0.74 -1.26 5.76
CA LEU A 259 0.32 -1.67 7.09
C LEU A 259 1.03 -2.94 7.55
N LYS A 260 0.98 -3.16 8.87
CA LYS A 260 1.18 -4.48 9.47
C LYS A 260 0.19 -4.69 10.60
N THR A 261 -0.31 -5.91 10.75
CA THR A 261 -1.30 -6.30 11.74
C THR A 261 -0.71 -7.22 12.79
N LYS A 262 -1.25 -7.16 13.99
CA LYS A 262 -0.96 -8.08 15.08
C LYS A 262 -2.09 -9.09 15.18
N ILE A 263 -1.81 -10.35 14.87
CA ILE A 263 -2.80 -11.42 14.72
C ILE A 263 -2.54 -12.51 15.75
N GLN A 264 -3.58 -12.87 16.49
CA GLN A 264 -3.61 -14.11 17.25
C GLN A 264 -4.03 -15.24 16.31
N ALA A 265 -3.19 -16.26 16.21
CA ALA A 265 -3.52 -17.44 15.41
C ALA A 265 -4.64 -18.23 16.10
N ALA A 266 -5.43 -18.95 15.30
CA ALA A 266 -6.45 -19.86 15.81
C ALA A 266 -5.83 -20.89 16.77
N GLN A 267 -6.42 -21.01 17.96
CA GLN A 267 -5.95 -21.91 19.01
C GLN A 267 -6.75 -23.22 19.04
N GLY A 268 -7.83 -23.31 18.28
CA GLY A 268 -8.71 -24.47 18.18
C GLY A 268 -9.92 -24.41 19.13
N ALA A 269 -10.83 -25.35 18.98
CA ALA A 269 -12.08 -25.36 19.71
C ALA A 269 -11.90 -25.32 21.25
N GLY A 270 -12.52 -24.34 21.90
CA GLY A 270 -12.51 -24.15 23.34
C GLY A 270 -11.47 -23.15 23.87
N PHE A 271 -10.75 -22.48 22.98
CA PHE A 271 -9.89 -21.34 23.30
C PHE A 271 -10.48 -20.07 22.69
N ASP A 272 -10.31 -18.96 23.39
CA ASP A 272 -10.73 -17.63 22.94
C ASP A 272 -9.74 -17.09 21.88
N ASP A 273 -10.22 -16.89 20.64
CA ASP A 273 -9.41 -16.46 19.52
C ASP A 273 -9.74 -15.01 19.11
N THR A 274 -8.93 -14.06 19.54
CA THR A 274 -9.18 -12.62 19.33
C THR A 274 -8.84 -12.12 17.91
N ALA A 275 -8.33 -12.97 17.02
CA ALA A 275 -7.90 -12.67 15.65
C ALA A 275 -7.04 -11.40 15.53
N LEU A 276 -7.54 -10.30 14.95
CA LEU A 276 -6.80 -9.05 14.84
C LEU A 276 -6.84 -8.28 16.16
N ASN A 277 -5.67 -7.98 16.68
CA ASN A 277 -5.52 -7.29 17.97
C ASN A 277 -5.03 -5.85 17.84
N ASP A 278 -4.16 -5.58 16.86
CA ASP A 278 -3.56 -4.26 16.68
C ASP A 278 -3.13 -4.07 15.23
N VAL A 279 -2.91 -2.83 14.82
CA VAL A 279 -2.42 -2.48 13.49
C VAL A 279 -1.48 -1.29 13.57
N LYS A 280 -0.45 -1.31 12.72
CA LYS A 280 0.40 -0.16 12.43
C LYS A 280 0.28 0.19 10.97
N PHE A 281 0.16 1.47 10.67
CA PHE A 281 0.19 1.97 9.30
C PHE A 281 1.49 2.73 9.04
N PHE A 282 1.93 2.72 7.79
CA PHE A 282 3.16 3.35 7.33
C PHE A 282 2.82 4.52 6.43
N CYS A 283 3.45 5.66 6.67
CA CYS A 283 3.31 6.86 5.84
C CYS A 283 4.48 6.94 4.85
N CYS A 284 4.19 7.22 3.58
CA CYS A 284 5.17 7.43 2.52
C CYS A 284 4.96 8.79 1.84
N GLU A 285 6.04 9.32 1.24
CA GLU A 285 6.05 10.55 0.41
C GLU A 285 5.81 10.26 -1.05
#